data_941bfbbe88b582939be9cab4bd037cac
#
_entry.id   941bfbbe88b582939be9cab4bd037cac
#
_cell.length_a   1.000
_cell.length_b   1.000
_cell.length_c   1.000
_cell.angle_alpha   90.00
_cell.angle_beta   90.00
_cell.angle_gamma   90.00
#
_symmetry.space_group_name_H-M   'P 1'
#
loop_
_entity.id
_entity.type
_entity.pdbx_description
1 polymer ?
#
loop_
_entity_poly.entity_id
_entity_poly.type
_entity_poly.pdbx_seq_one_letter_code
_entity_poly.pdbx_strand_id
1 'polypeptide(L)'
;MLAGPSGAGKSRLAARLHAAYGWPVVRLDDFYRGGDDPELPTRDLGGTTIVDWDDPGSWNAAAAVRALEDLVAAGTTEVPVYDIARSAAAGTARISAPPGSLVVAEGIFAAEIIGALADAGILHSAWCVRHPRWVTFGRRLVRDLAERRKAPLVLLRRGLALTRAEPEVVARMERLGATCAGPAEVERRLRTTRPSTNQTSTNPHTRERGSG
;
A
#
# COMPACT_ATOMS: atom_id res chain seq x y z
N MET A 1 6.75 -1.82 3.02
CA MET A 1 5.65 -2.09 2.05
C MET A 1 4.54 -2.88 2.72
N LEU A 2 3.27 -2.58 2.41
CA LEU A 2 2.08 -3.25 2.96
C LEU A 2 1.25 -3.85 1.82
N ALA A 3 1.39 -5.14 1.58
CA ALA A 3 0.54 -5.94 0.72
C ALA A 3 -0.59 -6.60 1.53
N GLY A 4 -1.54 -7.22 0.86
CA GLY A 4 -2.58 -8.00 1.52
C GLY A 4 -3.92 -7.92 0.79
N PRO A 5 -4.84 -8.84 1.05
CA PRO A 5 -6.14 -8.86 0.40
C PRO A 5 -6.96 -7.60 0.70
N SER A 6 -7.93 -7.31 -0.16
CA SER A 6 -8.85 -6.19 0.08
C SER A 6 -9.59 -6.38 1.42
N GLY A 7 -9.71 -5.30 2.21
CA GLY A 7 -10.33 -5.35 3.55
C GLY A 7 -9.41 -5.84 4.67
N ALA A 8 -8.16 -6.22 4.38
CA ALA A 8 -7.19 -6.66 5.41
C ALA A 8 -6.72 -5.53 6.35
N GLY A 9 -7.04 -4.27 6.07
CA GLY A 9 -6.71 -3.14 6.92
C GLY A 9 -5.38 -2.47 6.64
N LYS A 10 -4.81 -2.66 5.44
CA LYS A 10 -3.57 -2.00 4.99
C LYS A 10 -3.62 -0.49 5.13
N SER A 11 -4.58 0.15 4.49
CA SER A 11 -4.73 1.62 4.49
C SER A 11 -4.96 2.17 5.91
N ARG A 12 -5.68 1.42 6.77
CA ARG A 12 -5.85 1.80 8.18
C ARG A 12 -4.53 1.69 8.95
N LEU A 13 -3.72 0.67 8.68
CA LEU A 13 -2.38 0.53 9.26
C LEU A 13 -1.46 1.64 8.75
N ALA A 14 -1.45 1.91 7.44
CA ALA A 14 -0.68 3.00 6.84
C ALA A 14 -1.03 4.36 7.46
N ALA A 15 -2.31 4.67 7.63
CA ALA A 15 -2.76 5.90 8.29
C ALA A 15 -2.28 6.01 9.75
N ARG A 16 -2.28 4.90 10.52
CA ARG A 16 -1.73 4.89 11.89
C ARG A 16 -0.23 5.12 11.92
N LEU A 17 0.52 4.49 11.00
CA LEU A 17 1.97 4.69 10.88
C LEU A 17 2.29 6.13 10.49
N HIS A 18 1.53 6.71 9.58
CA HIS A 18 1.63 8.13 9.23
C HIS A 18 1.38 9.03 10.44
N ALA A 19 0.28 8.82 11.17
CA ALA A 19 -0.06 9.62 12.34
C ALA A 19 0.95 9.48 13.48
N ALA A 20 1.55 8.29 13.66
CA ALA A 20 2.49 8.02 14.75
C ALA A 20 3.93 8.48 14.46
N TYR A 21 4.34 8.43 13.18
CA TYR A 21 5.76 8.61 12.79
C TYR A 21 5.97 9.66 11.71
N GLY A 22 4.92 10.23 11.14
CA GLY A 22 5.02 11.17 10.00
C GLY A 22 5.46 10.51 8.69
N TRP A 23 5.49 9.18 8.60
CA TRP A 23 5.92 8.50 7.39
C TRP A 23 4.95 8.77 6.24
N PRO A 24 5.40 9.22 5.06
CA PRO A 24 4.53 9.44 3.93
C PRO A 24 3.94 8.12 3.44
N VAL A 25 2.71 8.19 2.93
CA VAL A 25 1.98 7.04 2.41
C VAL A 25 1.82 7.17 0.90
N VAL A 26 2.28 6.17 0.16
CA VAL A 26 2.04 6.01 -1.28
C VAL A 26 0.98 4.94 -1.46
N ARG A 27 -0.15 5.34 -2.05
CA ARG A 27 -1.25 4.43 -2.38
C ARG A 27 -0.98 3.81 -3.73
N LEU A 28 -0.54 2.56 -3.74
CA LEU A 28 -0.23 1.85 -4.98
C LEU A 28 -1.48 1.51 -5.81
N ASP A 29 -2.64 1.45 -5.16
CA ASP A 29 -3.93 1.27 -5.86
C ASP A 29 -4.29 2.48 -6.75
N ASP A 30 -3.59 3.61 -6.65
CA ASP A 30 -3.77 4.75 -7.56
C ASP A 30 -3.03 4.57 -8.92
N PHE A 31 -2.22 3.52 -9.08
CA PHE A 31 -1.47 3.23 -10.32
C PHE A 31 -2.20 2.25 -11.26
N TYR A 32 -3.51 2.08 -11.14
CA TYR A 32 -4.27 1.32 -12.13
C TYR A 32 -4.18 1.97 -13.51
N ARG A 33 -4.20 1.12 -14.55
CA ARG A 33 -4.32 1.56 -15.94
C ARG A 33 -5.69 2.19 -16.20
N GLY A 34 -5.80 3.06 -17.20
CA GLY A 34 -7.08 3.61 -17.63
C GLY A 34 -8.00 2.54 -18.20
N GLY A 35 -9.30 2.69 -18.01
CA GLY A 35 -10.28 1.73 -18.53
C GLY A 35 -10.37 1.63 -20.04
N ASP A 36 -9.75 2.57 -20.76
CA ASP A 36 -9.59 2.63 -22.21
C ASP A 36 -8.28 2.02 -22.72
N ASP A 37 -7.41 1.52 -21.83
CA ASP A 37 -6.15 0.87 -22.21
C ASP A 37 -6.44 -0.47 -22.93
N PRO A 38 -6.01 -0.64 -24.20
CA PRO A 38 -6.29 -1.86 -24.95
C PRO A 38 -5.54 -3.10 -24.44
N GLU A 39 -4.51 -2.92 -23.61
CA GLU A 39 -3.74 -4.01 -23.00
C GLU A 39 -4.33 -4.49 -21.67
N LEU A 40 -5.48 -3.98 -21.26
CA LEU A 40 -6.12 -4.45 -20.01
C LEU A 40 -6.46 -5.94 -20.12
N PRO A 41 -6.12 -6.72 -19.07
CA PRO A 41 -6.51 -8.13 -19.00
C PRO A 41 -8.03 -8.24 -18.93
N THR A 42 -8.56 -9.23 -19.64
CA THR A 42 -9.99 -9.50 -19.67
C THR A 42 -10.29 -10.92 -19.22
N ARG A 43 -11.51 -11.13 -18.71
CA ARG A 43 -12.03 -12.47 -18.38
C ARG A 43 -13.45 -12.64 -18.88
N ASP A 44 -13.82 -13.86 -19.20
CA ASP A 44 -15.20 -14.22 -19.50
C ASP A 44 -16.03 -14.35 -18.23
N LEU A 45 -17.19 -13.73 -18.22
CA LEU A 45 -18.16 -13.84 -17.14
C LEU A 45 -19.53 -14.19 -17.75
N GLY A 46 -19.76 -15.49 -17.97
CA GLY A 46 -21.02 -16.00 -18.50
C GLY A 46 -21.31 -15.55 -19.95
N GLY A 47 -20.30 -15.56 -20.82
CA GLY A 47 -20.39 -15.15 -22.22
C GLY A 47 -20.22 -13.64 -22.48
N THR A 48 -19.89 -12.87 -21.43
CA THR A 48 -19.56 -11.45 -21.54
C THR A 48 -18.12 -11.24 -21.15
N THR A 49 -17.31 -10.69 -22.06
CA THR A 49 -15.92 -10.29 -21.78
C THR A 49 -15.92 -9.00 -20.96
N ILE A 50 -15.29 -9.03 -19.81
CA ILE A 50 -15.13 -7.87 -18.93
C ILE A 50 -13.67 -7.70 -18.56
N VAL A 51 -13.26 -6.47 -18.20
CA VAL A 51 -11.92 -6.18 -17.68
C VAL A 51 -11.71 -6.91 -16.35
N ASP A 52 -10.58 -7.58 -16.22
CA ASP A 52 -10.17 -8.23 -14.97
C ASP A 52 -9.29 -7.30 -14.11
N TRP A 53 -9.95 -6.49 -13.28
CA TRP A 53 -9.27 -5.59 -12.35
C TRP A 53 -8.58 -6.28 -11.17
N ASP A 54 -8.78 -7.60 -11.03
CA ASP A 54 -8.11 -8.41 -10.01
C ASP A 54 -6.80 -9.02 -10.57
N ASP A 55 -6.52 -8.87 -11.87
CA ASP A 55 -5.27 -9.29 -12.50
C ASP A 55 -4.20 -8.18 -12.38
N PRO A 56 -2.94 -8.52 -11.97
CA PRO A 56 -1.84 -7.55 -11.90
C PRO A 56 -1.54 -6.80 -13.20
N GLY A 57 -1.88 -7.35 -14.37
CA GLY A 57 -1.75 -6.68 -15.67
C GLY A 57 -2.62 -5.42 -15.80
N SER A 58 -3.67 -5.26 -14.96
CA SER A 58 -4.50 -4.06 -14.91
C SER A 58 -3.81 -2.89 -14.20
N TRP A 59 -2.61 -3.10 -13.63
CA TRP A 59 -1.89 -2.16 -12.80
C TRP A 59 -0.51 -1.84 -13.38
N ASN A 60 -0.07 -0.59 -13.28
CA ASN A 60 1.20 -0.11 -13.82
C ASN A 60 2.33 -0.26 -12.80
N ALA A 61 2.86 -1.47 -12.67
CA ALA A 61 3.97 -1.79 -11.77
C ALA A 61 5.20 -0.92 -12.01
N ALA A 62 5.56 -0.68 -13.27
CA ALA A 62 6.74 0.10 -13.63
C ALA A 62 6.62 1.58 -13.20
N ALA A 63 5.43 2.18 -13.33
CA ALA A 63 5.19 3.53 -12.84
C ALA A 63 5.25 3.62 -11.32
N ALA A 64 4.72 2.61 -10.61
CA ALA A 64 4.77 2.54 -9.16
C ALA A 64 6.21 2.42 -8.63
N VAL A 65 7.04 1.57 -9.27
CA VAL A 65 8.46 1.42 -8.92
C VAL A 65 9.19 2.75 -9.12
N ARG A 66 9.07 3.38 -10.31
CA ARG A 66 9.72 4.68 -10.59
C ARG A 66 9.31 5.75 -9.58
N ALA A 67 8.04 5.85 -9.25
CA ALA A 67 7.58 6.85 -8.27
C ALA A 67 8.20 6.63 -6.88
N LEU A 68 8.41 5.38 -6.45
CA LEU A 68 9.07 5.07 -5.19
C LEU A 68 10.58 5.33 -5.24
N GLU A 69 11.25 5.03 -6.36
CA GLU A 69 12.66 5.35 -6.59
C GLU A 69 12.89 6.87 -6.56
N ASP A 70 12.07 7.64 -7.28
CA ASP A 70 12.13 9.10 -7.29
C ASP A 70 11.91 9.68 -5.88
N LEU A 71 10.92 9.15 -5.14
CA LEU A 71 10.64 9.60 -3.79
C LEU A 71 11.81 9.37 -2.84
N VAL A 72 12.49 8.22 -2.95
CA VAL A 72 13.66 7.91 -2.12
C VAL A 72 14.88 8.72 -2.55
N ALA A 73 15.11 8.88 -3.85
CA ALA A 73 16.27 9.57 -4.39
C ALA A 73 16.19 11.11 -4.25
N ALA A 74 15.03 11.68 -4.61
CA ALA A 74 14.82 13.14 -4.65
C ALA A 74 14.05 13.69 -3.44
N GLY A 75 13.52 12.82 -2.55
CA GLY A 75 12.69 13.22 -1.43
C GLY A 75 11.28 13.70 -1.83
N THR A 76 10.95 13.65 -3.10
CA THR A 76 9.62 14.03 -3.62
C THR A 76 9.32 13.28 -4.91
N THR A 77 8.02 13.01 -5.14
CA THR A 77 7.52 12.39 -6.37
C THR A 77 6.11 12.85 -6.67
N GLU A 78 5.66 12.69 -7.90
CA GLU A 78 4.26 12.84 -8.29
C GLU A 78 3.65 11.46 -8.52
N VAL A 79 2.47 11.24 -7.94
CA VAL A 79 1.71 10.00 -8.07
C VAL A 79 0.34 10.29 -8.69
N PRO A 80 -0.22 9.37 -9.48
CA PRO A 80 -1.57 9.54 -9.98
C PRO A 80 -2.58 9.55 -8.83
N VAL A 81 -3.72 10.17 -9.07
CA VAL A 81 -4.95 10.06 -8.27
C VAL A 81 -5.97 9.33 -9.12
N TYR A 82 -6.31 8.11 -8.77
CA TYR A 82 -7.19 7.27 -9.56
C TYR A 82 -8.65 7.41 -9.14
N ASP A 83 -9.52 7.69 -10.10
CA ASP A 83 -10.98 7.71 -9.91
C ASP A 83 -11.57 6.36 -10.35
N ILE A 84 -11.95 5.56 -9.36
CA ILE A 84 -12.55 4.23 -9.58
C ILE A 84 -13.85 4.32 -10.38
N ALA A 85 -14.65 5.38 -10.18
CA ALA A 85 -15.94 5.52 -10.87
C ALA A 85 -15.75 5.80 -12.37
N ARG A 86 -14.66 6.47 -12.73
CA ARG A 86 -14.28 6.78 -14.11
C ARG A 86 -13.35 5.74 -14.71
N SER A 87 -12.79 4.86 -13.90
CA SER A 87 -11.70 3.93 -14.29
C SER A 87 -10.56 4.66 -14.99
N ALA A 88 -10.15 5.81 -14.45
CA ALA A 88 -9.12 6.67 -15.04
C ALA A 88 -8.40 7.50 -13.98
N ALA A 89 -7.18 7.95 -14.28
CA ALA A 89 -6.50 8.95 -13.48
C ALA A 89 -7.25 10.29 -13.57
N ALA A 90 -7.54 10.90 -12.41
CA ALA A 90 -8.23 12.19 -12.30
C ALA A 90 -7.25 13.36 -12.12
N GLY A 91 -5.95 13.08 -12.03
CA GLY A 91 -4.89 14.06 -11.83
C GLY A 91 -3.67 13.45 -11.17
N THR A 92 -2.81 14.29 -10.63
CA THR A 92 -1.62 13.90 -9.86
C THR A 92 -1.61 14.54 -8.48
N ALA A 93 -0.91 13.92 -7.54
CA ALA A 93 -0.63 14.45 -6.22
C ALA A 93 0.87 14.38 -5.95
N ARG A 94 1.42 15.43 -5.32
CA ARG A 94 2.82 15.43 -4.89
C ARG A 94 2.95 14.82 -3.51
N ILE A 95 3.88 13.87 -3.37
CA ILE A 95 4.26 13.27 -2.09
C ILE A 95 5.69 13.68 -1.79
N SER A 96 5.96 14.04 -0.52
CA SER A 96 7.30 14.36 -0.04
C SER A 96 7.68 13.45 1.12
N ALA A 97 8.93 13.01 1.14
CA ALA A 97 9.52 12.20 2.19
C ALA A 97 10.69 12.95 2.84
N PRO A 98 10.64 13.24 4.15
CA PRO A 98 11.80 13.79 4.85
C PRO A 98 13.02 12.85 4.72
N PRO A 99 14.25 13.38 4.64
CA PRO A 99 15.47 12.57 4.58
C PRO A 99 15.53 11.54 5.72
N GLY A 100 15.84 10.29 5.38
CA GLY A 100 15.94 9.19 6.35
C GLY A 100 14.60 8.68 6.90
N SER A 101 13.45 9.18 6.42
CA SER A 101 12.16 8.65 6.81
C SER A 101 11.85 7.36 6.05
N LEU A 102 11.11 6.45 6.71
CA LEU A 102 10.50 5.33 5.99
C LEU A 102 9.28 5.82 5.18
N VAL A 103 9.10 5.23 4.00
CA VAL A 103 7.91 5.41 3.15
C VAL A 103 7.01 4.20 3.29
N VAL A 104 5.72 4.42 3.48
CA VAL A 104 4.72 3.35 3.53
C VAL A 104 4.04 3.24 2.17
N ALA A 105 4.45 2.27 1.34
CA ALA A 105 3.75 1.94 0.10
C ALA A 105 2.71 0.84 0.39
N GLU A 106 1.41 1.06 0.05
CA GLU A 106 0.35 0.11 0.32
C GLU A 106 -0.57 -0.11 -0.88
N GLY A 107 -0.96 -1.37 -1.12
CA GLY A 107 -1.88 -1.71 -2.20
C GLY A 107 -2.12 -3.21 -2.30
N ILE A 108 -3.11 -3.61 -3.13
CA ILE A 108 -3.41 -5.03 -3.33
C ILE A 108 -2.32 -5.72 -4.15
N PHE A 109 -1.70 -5.01 -5.09
CA PHE A 109 -0.59 -5.50 -5.93
C PHE A 109 0.80 -5.12 -5.41
N ALA A 110 0.88 -4.57 -4.20
CA ALA A 110 2.17 -4.17 -3.62
C ALA A 110 3.23 -5.29 -3.65
N ALA A 111 2.82 -6.55 -3.48
CA ALA A 111 3.75 -7.68 -3.51
C ALA A 111 4.44 -7.89 -4.87
N GLU A 112 3.83 -7.47 -5.97
CA GLU A 112 4.35 -7.67 -7.33
C GLU A 112 5.66 -6.91 -7.59
N ILE A 113 5.93 -5.85 -6.84
CA ILE A 113 7.14 -5.02 -6.98
C ILE A 113 8.18 -5.24 -5.89
N ILE A 114 8.01 -6.25 -5.02
CA ILE A 114 8.95 -6.55 -3.93
C ILE A 114 10.35 -6.80 -4.50
N GLY A 115 10.46 -7.64 -5.55
CA GLY A 115 11.74 -7.95 -6.18
C GLY A 115 12.42 -6.70 -6.74
N ALA A 116 11.70 -5.90 -7.53
CA ALA A 116 12.25 -4.69 -8.12
C ALA A 116 12.77 -3.69 -7.08
N LEU A 117 12.03 -3.49 -5.99
CA LEU A 117 12.46 -2.59 -4.92
C LEU A 117 13.61 -3.16 -4.06
N ALA A 118 13.71 -4.48 -3.94
CA ALA A 118 14.84 -5.14 -3.30
C ALA A 118 16.11 -5.00 -4.16
N ASP A 119 15.99 -5.23 -5.47
CA ASP A 119 17.10 -5.08 -6.43
C ASP A 119 17.59 -3.62 -6.50
N ALA A 120 16.68 -2.66 -6.40
CA ALA A 120 17.01 -1.23 -6.28
C ALA A 120 17.58 -0.82 -4.90
N GLY A 121 17.61 -1.74 -3.93
CA GLY A 121 18.14 -1.48 -2.58
C GLY A 121 17.31 -0.53 -1.71
N ILE A 122 16.06 -0.25 -2.10
CA ILE A 122 15.17 0.68 -1.38
C ILE A 122 14.09 -0.01 -0.54
N LEU A 123 14.00 -1.34 -0.58
CA LEU A 123 13.03 -2.09 0.19
C LEU A 123 13.53 -2.32 1.62
N HIS A 124 12.94 -1.64 2.59
CA HIS A 124 13.20 -1.90 4.00
C HIS A 124 12.56 -3.21 4.48
N SER A 125 11.27 -3.42 4.20
CA SER A 125 10.52 -4.62 4.56
C SER A 125 9.21 -4.73 3.78
N ALA A 126 8.72 -5.96 3.58
CA ALA A 126 7.47 -6.24 2.90
C ALA A 126 6.56 -7.11 3.78
N TRP A 127 5.35 -6.66 4.01
CA TRP A 127 4.38 -7.29 4.89
C TRP A 127 3.10 -7.66 4.13
N CYS A 128 2.67 -8.92 4.23
CA CYS A 128 1.32 -9.33 3.88
C CYS A 128 0.43 -9.14 5.11
N VAL A 129 -0.28 -8.01 5.15
CA VAL A 129 -1.20 -7.68 6.24
C VAL A 129 -2.42 -8.56 6.15
N ARG A 130 -2.71 -9.33 7.20
CA ARG A 130 -3.88 -10.21 7.25
C ARG A 130 -4.59 -10.18 8.61
N HIS A 131 -5.86 -10.47 8.56
CA HIS A 131 -6.71 -10.78 9.71
C HIS A 131 -7.31 -12.18 9.54
N PRO A 132 -7.94 -12.77 10.57
CA PRO A 132 -8.80 -13.92 10.36
C PRO A 132 -9.83 -13.62 9.26
N ARG A 133 -9.96 -14.53 8.28
CA ARG A 133 -10.75 -14.30 7.04
C ARG A 133 -12.17 -13.80 7.29
N TRP A 134 -12.82 -14.22 8.36
CA TRP A 134 -14.16 -13.76 8.71
C TRP A 134 -14.19 -12.28 9.11
N VAL A 135 -13.14 -11.77 9.73
CA VAL A 135 -12.99 -10.35 10.06
C VAL A 135 -12.80 -9.52 8.77
N THR A 136 -11.96 -10.02 7.85
CA THR A 136 -11.74 -9.39 6.54
C THR A 136 -13.04 -9.36 5.74
N PHE A 137 -13.78 -10.49 5.71
CA PHE A 137 -15.08 -10.59 5.08
C PHE A 137 -16.08 -9.58 5.64
N GLY A 138 -16.26 -9.53 6.97
CA GLY A 138 -17.19 -8.62 7.63
C GLY A 138 -16.87 -7.15 7.34
N ARG A 139 -15.61 -6.76 7.42
CA ARG A 139 -15.16 -5.37 7.12
C ARG A 139 -15.43 -4.99 5.67
N ARG A 140 -15.17 -5.89 4.73
CA ARG A 140 -15.45 -5.68 3.31
C ARG A 140 -16.93 -5.52 3.07
N LEU A 141 -17.76 -6.42 3.62
CA LEU A 141 -19.21 -6.39 3.47
C LEU A 141 -19.80 -5.08 4.01
N VAL A 142 -19.39 -4.64 5.20
CA VAL A 142 -19.85 -3.37 5.81
C VAL A 142 -19.46 -2.18 4.92
N ARG A 143 -18.22 -2.13 4.42
CA ARG A 143 -17.78 -1.05 3.52
C ARG A 143 -18.60 -1.04 2.23
N ASP A 144 -18.75 -2.18 1.57
CA ASP A 144 -19.42 -2.29 0.28
C ASP A 144 -20.92 -1.99 0.39
N LEU A 145 -21.55 -2.32 1.54
CA LEU A 145 -22.92 -1.92 1.86
C LEU A 145 -23.05 -0.41 2.12
N ALA A 146 -22.10 0.17 2.88
CA ALA A 146 -22.10 1.60 3.17
C ALA A 146 -21.95 2.45 1.89
N GLU A 147 -21.12 1.99 0.95
CA GLU A 147 -20.89 2.66 -0.33
C GLU A 147 -21.97 2.37 -1.39
N ARG A 148 -23.02 1.60 -1.06
CA ARG A 148 -24.17 1.26 -1.92
C ARG A 148 -23.79 0.79 -3.33
N ARG A 149 -22.65 0.13 -3.48
CA ARG A 149 -22.06 -0.21 -4.79
C ARG A 149 -22.86 -1.23 -5.60
N LYS A 150 -23.56 -2.19 -4.95
CA LYS A 150 -24.34 -3.26 -5.60
C LYS A 150 -25.41 -3.84 -4.64
N ALA A 151 -26.33 -4.65 -5.20
CA ALA A 151 -27.34 -5.36 -4.40
C ALA A 151 -26.70 -6.28 -3.33
N PRO A 152 -27.26 -6.35 -2.11
CA PRO A 152 -26.67 -7.08 -0.96
C PRO A 152 -26.30 -8.54 -1.24
N LEU A 153 -27.14 -9.28 -1.99
CA LEU A 153 -26.88 -10.67 -2.36
C LEU A 153 -25.66 -10.83 -3.29
N VAL A 154 -25.44 -9.88 -4.21
CA VAL A 154 -24.27 -9.86 -5.10
C VAL A 154 -23.00 -9.61 -4.28
N LEU A 155 -23.06 -8.67 -3.33
CA LEU A 155 -21.94 -8.36 -2.42
C LEU A 155 -21.59 -9.57 -1.53
N LEU A 156 -22.60 -10.28 -1.03
CA LEU A 156 -22.40 -11.48 -0.21
C LEU A 156 -21.73 -12.61 -1.02
N ARG A 157 -22.20 -12.91 -2.22
CA ARG A 157 -21.62 -13.92 -3.11
C ARG A 157 -20.17 -13.57 -3.49
N ARG A 158 -19.94 -12.32 -3.88
CA ARG A 158 -18.58 -11.82 -4.18
C ARG A 158 -17.67 -11.88 -2.96
N GLY A 159 -18.16 -11.49 -1.80
CA GLY A 159 -17.41 -11.55 -0.54
C GLY A 159 -17.00 -12.99 -0.19
N LEU A 160 -17.90 -13.96 -0.34
CA LEU A 160 -17.61 -15.38 -0.11
C LEU A 160 -16.58 -15.94 -1.12
N ALA A 161 -16.70 -15.59 -2.41
CA ALA A 161 -15.74 -16.00 -3.43
C ALA A 161 -14.32 -15.47 -3.10
N LEU A 162 -14.20 -14.19 -2.76
CA LEU A 162 -12.94 -13.58 -2.36
C LEU A 162 -12.38 -14.18 -1.07
N THR A 163 -13.23 -14.55 -0.11
CA THR A 163 -12.81 -15.22 1.13
C THR A 163 -12.27 -16.63 0.87
N ARG A 164 -12.79 -17.32 -0.15
CA ARG A 164 -12.28 -18.63 -0.57
C ARG A 164 -10.93 -18.51 -1.31
N ALA A 165 -10.75 -17.46 -2.11
CA ALA A 165 -9.51 -17.20 -2.83
C ALA A 165 -8.41 -16.60 -1.95
N GLU A 166 -8.75 -16.04 -0.77
CA GLU A 166 -7.79 -15.35 0.12
C GLU A 166 -6.55 -16.18 0.47
N PRO A 167 -6.63 -17.51 0.76
CA PRO A 167 -5.43 -18.30 1.07
C PRO A 167 -4.43 -18.36 -0.09
N GLU A 168 -4.92 -18.45 -1.33
CA GLU A 168 -4.07 -18.49 -2.53
C GLU A 168 -3.40 -17.14 -2.77
N VAL A 169 -4.15 -16.05 -2.63
CA VAL A 169 -3.65 -14.68 -2.70
C VAL A 169 -2.54 -14.45 -1.66
N VAL A 170 -2.75 -14.87 -0.42
CA VAL A 170 -1.76 -14.77 0.66
C VAL A 170 -0.52 -15.60 0.34
N ALA A 171 -0.69 -16.87 -0.10
CA ALA A 171 0.43 -17.73 -0.47
C ALA A 171 1.24 -17.15 -1.66
N ARG A 172 0.58 -16.49 -2.62
CA ARG A 172 1.27 -15.76 -3.70
C ARG A 172 2.14 -14.64 -3.14
N MET A 173 1.60 -13.81 -2.25
CA MET A 173 2.34 -12.70 -1.64
C MET A 173 3.55 -13.18 -0.83
N GLU A 174 3.42 -14.33 -0.13
CA GLU A 174 4.54 -14.95 0.58
C GLU A 174 5.62 -15.44 -0.39
N ARG A 175 5.23 -16.07 -1.50
CA ARG A 175 6.20 -16.48 -2.55
C ARG A 175 6.92 -15.29 -3.17
N LEU A 176 6.29 -14.13 -3.25
CA LEU A 176 6.89 -12.88 -3.73
C LEU A 176 7.76 -12.18 -2.68
N GLY A 177 7.90 -12.74 -1.47
CA GLY A 177 8.78 -12.24 -0.42
C GLY A 177 8.11 -11.44 0.69
N ALA A 178 6.78 -11.36 0.74
CA ALA A 178 6.08 -10.70 1.83
C ALA A 178 5.99 -11.58 3.07
N THR A 179 6.27 -11.01 4.25
CA THR A 179 6.07 -11.69 5.54
C THR A 179 4.63 -11.48 6.01
N CYS A 180 3.90 -12.57 6.26
CA CYS A 180 2.53 -12.49 6.77
C CYS A 180 2.48 -12.14 8.25
N ALA A 181 1.72 -11.09 8.59
CA ALA A 181 1.50 -10.68 9.97
C ALA A 181 0.18 -9.91 10.16
N GLY A 182 -0.34 -9.91 11.39
CA GLY A 182 -1.44 -9.02 11.75
C GLY A 182 -0.98 -7.57 11.88
N PRO A 183 -1.89 -6.57 11.73
CA PRO A 183 -1.51 -5.15 11.77
C PRO A 183 -0.76 -4.74 13.05
N ALA A 184 -1.14 -5.26 14.21
CA ALA A 184 -0.47 -4.95 15.48
C ALA A 184 0.96 -5.50 15.53
N GLU A 185 1.20 -6.66 14.95
CA GLU A 185 2.52 -7.28 14.84
C GLU A 185 3.41 -6.47 13.89
N VAL A 186 2.90 -6.11 12.71
CA VAL A 186 3.62 -5.26 11.76
C VAL A 186 4.04 -3.96 12.43
N GLU A 187 3.12 -3.28 13.11
CA GLU A 187 3.38 -2.02 13.80
C GLU A 187 4.44 -2.19 14.90
N ARG A 188 4.37 -3.29 15.68
CA ARG A 188 5.36 -3.59 16.72
C ARG A 188 6.76 -3.77 16.11
N ARG A 189 6.90 -4.55 15.03
CA ARG A 189 8.20 -4.80 14.37
C ARG A 189 8.76 -3.54 13.73
N LEU A 190 7.94 -2.72 13.08
CA LEU A 190 8.39 -1.46 12.50
C LEU A 190 8.83 -0.44 13.57
N ARG A 191 8.27 -0.50 14.78
CA ARG A 191 8.66 0.35 15.90
C ARG A 191 10.08 0.06 16.39
N THR A 192 10.50 -1.20 16.38
CA THR A 192 11.83 -1.61 16.84
C THR A 192 12.94 -1.32 15.82
N THR A 193 12.59 -1.07 14.56
CA THR A 193 13.55 -0.83 13.47
C THR A 193 13.85 0.67 13.26
N ARG A 194 13.38 1.54 14.16
CA ARG A 194 13.61 2.99 14.08
C ARG A 194 15.13 3.26 14.18
N PRO A 195 15.77 3.92 13.17
CA PRO A 195 17.10 4.43 13.36
C PRO A 195 17.08 5.39 14.55
N SER A 196 17.98 5.19 15.50
CA SER A 196 18.18 6.10 16.63
C SER A 196 18.47 7.47 16.07
N THR A 197 17.51 8.38 16.13
CA THR A 197 17.76 9.80 15.90
C THR A 197 18.68 10.24 17.04
N ASN A 198 19.98 10.33 16.75
CA ASN A 198 20.95 10.95 17.64
C ASN A 198 20.43 12.36 17.92
N GLN A 199 19.90 12.56 19.14
CA GLN A 199 19.67 13.88 19.67
C GLN A 199 21.04 14.52 19.82
N THR A 200 21.44 15.33 18.84
CA THR A 200 22.52 16.29 19.00
C THR A 200 22.03 17.29 20.04
N SER A 201 22.28 16.96 21.30
CA SER A 201 22.15 17.88 22.41
C SER A 201 23.16 19.01 22.18
N THR A 202 22.71 20.08 21.59
CA THR A 202 23.44 21.35 21.56
C THR A 202 23.35 21.89 22.97
N ASN A 203 24.45 21.74 23.72
CA ASN A 203 24.60 22.29 25.05
C ASN A 203 24.98 23.78 24.89
N PRO A 204 24.15 24.77 25.26
CA PRO A 204 24.50 26.18 25.24
C PRO A 204 24.93 26.59 26.63
N HIS A 205 26.16 26.25 27.03
CA HIS A 205 26.83 26.86 28.18
C HIS A 205 28.28 27.08 27.90
N THR A 206 28.56 28.15 27.18
CA THR A 206 29.86 28.85 27.32
C THR A 206 29.57 30.14 28.08
N ARG A 207 29.82 30.11 29.39
CA ARG A 207 29.92 31.32 30.22
C ARG A 207 31.17 32.09 29.82
N GLU A 208 30.99 33.25 29.26
CA GLU A 208 32.02 34.26 29.23
C GLU A 208 32.30 34.74 30.67
N ARG A 209 33.47 34.45 31.18
CA ARG A 209 34.05 35.14 32.32
C ARG A 209 34.91 36.28 31.77
N GLY A 210 34.41 37.50 31.93
CA GLY A 210 35.22 38.68 31.76
C GLY A 210 36.30 38.74 32.84
N SER A 211 37.45 39.22 32.45
CA SER A 211 38.51 39.66 33.34
C SER A 211 38.98 41.02 32.90
N GLY A 212 39.01 41.93 33.87
CA GLY A 212 39.93 43.01 34.00
C GLY A 212 39.62 44.31 33.37
#